data_a9e50867a3fc0ea6f7059d5058fb9413
#
_entry.id   a9e50867a3fc0ea6f7059d5058fb9413
#
_cell.length_a   1.000
_cell.length_b   1.000
_cell.length_c   1.000
_cell.angle_alpha   90.00
_cell.angle_beta   90.00
_cell.angle_gamma   90.00
#
_symmetry.space_group_name_H-M   'P 1'
#
loop_
_entity.id
_entity.type
_entity.pdbx_description
1 polymer ?
#
loop_
_entity_poly.entity_id
_entity_poly.type
_entity_poly.pdbx_seq_one_letter_code
_entity_poly.pdbx_strand_id
1 'polypeptide(L)'
;MVLGIDAHSPRLSFPAALYRVGVTNAADRGVDMWANFGPAIQVKHLSLKPETVEEIADDIRADRIVIVCVDADKEAIEALLSQVGWGERIQGIVTLNDLNEWYQLSLGEKHRDKLGLALLGDLDREFNAEFPSSEQIDPFMRERGYDRVQFPEGWIPK
;
A
#
# COMPACT_ATOMS: atom_id res chain seq x y z
N MET A 1 16.28 -27.53 7.38
CA MET A 1 15.29 -27.07 6.39
C MET A 1 14.65 -25.77 6.90
N VAL A 2 14.79 -24.67 6.18
CA VAL A 2 14.32 -23.33 6.67
C VAL A 2 12.87 -23.02 6.25
N LEU A 3 12.43 -23.54 5.10
CA LEU A 3 11.11 -23.19 4.51
C LEU A 3 10.15 -24.39 4.40
N GLY A 4 10.45 -25.54 4.94
CA GLY A 4 9.59 -26.73 4.81
C GLY A 4 9.48 -27.30 3.38
N ILE A 5 10.37 -26.87 2.49
CA ILE A 5 10.39 -27.34 1.09
C ILE A 5 11.45 -28.43 0.95
N ASP A 6 11.05 -29.58 0.41
CA ASP A 6 11.92 -30.71 0.09
C ASP A 6 11.49 -31.41 -1.19
N ALA A 7 12.14 -32.53 -1.53
CA ALA A 7 11.81 -33.29 -2.74
C ALA A 7 10.39 -33.87 -2.75
N HIS A 8 9.78 -34.05 -1.57
CA HIS A 8 8.40 -34.58 -1.43
C HIS A 8 7.37 -33.44 -1.36
N SER A 9 7.79 -32.25 -0.92
CA SER A 9 6.98 -31.03 -0.82
C SER A 9 7.65 -29.86 -1.55
N PRO A 10 7.71 -29.89 -2.90
CA PRO A 10 8.45 -28.90 -3.68
C PRO A 10 7.74 -27.54 -3.81
N ARG A 11 6.57 -27.38 -3.19
CA ARG A 11 5.76 -26.16 -3.26
C ARG A 11 5.35 -25.71 -1.88
N LEU A 12 5.49 -24.41 -1.63
CA LEU A 12 4.95 -23.72 -0.47
C LEU A 12 3.83 -22.79 -0.93
N SER A 13 2.69 -22.86 -0.27
CA SER A 13 1.56 -21.96 -0.51
C SER A 13 1.21 -21.25 0.80
N PHE A 14 1.14 -19.91 0.77
CA PHE A 14 0.74 -19.09 1.89
C PHE A 14 -0.03 -17.86 1.37
N PRO A 15 -0.91 -17.26 2.18
CA PRO A 15 -1.60 -16.03 1.80
C PRO A 15 -0.60 -14.91 1.53
N ALA A 16 -0.83 -14.14 0.46
CA ALA A 16 -0.09 -12.92 0.22
C ALA A 16 -0.44 -11.90 1.33
N ALA A 17 0.56 -11.28 1.91
CA ALA A 17 0.40 -10.31 2.97
C ALA A 17 1.40 -9.16 2.83
N LEU A 18 0.96 -7.95 3.25
CA LEU A 18 1.78 -6.76 3.37
C LEU A 18 1.96 -6.43 4.85
N TYR A 19 3.14 -6.01 5.22
CA TYR A 19 3.50 -5.67 6.59
C TYR A 19 4.09 -4.26 6.63
N ARG A 20 3.61 -3.43 7.54
CA ARG A 20 4.25 -2.12 7.82
C ARG A 20 5.59 -2.33 8.51
N VAL A 21 6.56 -1.50 8.15
CA VAL A 21 7.89 -1.48 8.77
C VAL A 21 7.96 -0.28 9.71
N GLY A 22 7.69 -0.52 10.98
CA GLY A 22 7.81 0.50 12.02
C GLY A 22 6.66 1.51 12.09
N VAL A 23 6.79 2.44 13.03
CA VAL A 23 5.96 3.65 13.16
C VAL A 23 6.60 4.81 12.41
N THR A 24 5.78 5.73 11.96
CA THR A 24 6.19 7.00 11.31
C THR A 24 7.39 7.62 12.03
N ASN A 25 8.49 7.86 11.31
CA ASN A 25 9.79 8.39 11.80
C ASN A 25 10.82 7.40 12.33
N ALA A 26 10.65 6.10 12.17
CA ALA A 26 11.77 5.18 12.39
C ALA A 26 12.82 5.33 11.28
N ALA A 27 14.10 5.22 11.64
CA ALA A 27 15.21 5.25 10.68
C ALA A 27 15.31 3.92 9.92
N ASP A 28 14.25 3.53 9.24
CA ASP A 28 14.06 2.23 8.56
C ASP A 28 14.55 2.20 7.12
N ARG A 29 15.46 3.12 6.78
CA ARG A 29 16.10 3.20 5.45
C ARG A 29 15.10 3.36 4.30
N GLY A 30 13.99 4.06 4.55
CA GLY A 30 13.04 4.43 3.51
C GLY A 30 12.07 3.33 3.08
N VAL A 31 11.98 2.20 3.77
CA VAL A 31 10.97 1.17 3.48
C VAL A 31 9.77 1.36 4.40
N ASP A 32 8.59 1.60 3.84
CA ASP A 32 7.35 1.77 4.61
C ASP A 32 6.61 0.44 4.84
N MET A 33 6.69 -0.46 3.86
CA MET A 33 6.07 -1.77 3.94
C MET A 33 6.92 -2.83 3.21
N TRP A 34 6.70 -4.09 3.55
CA TRP A 34 7.23 -5.20 2.79
C TRP A 34 6.17 -6.28 2.54
N ALA A 35 6.32 -6.99 1.44
CA ALA A 35 5.46 -8.11 1.09
C ALA A 35 6.14 -9.44 1.39
N ASN A 36 5.38 -10.40 1.97
CA ASN A 36 5.92 -11.75 2.25
C ASN A 36 6.30 -12.56 0.99
N PHE A 37 5.99 -12.02 -0.19
CA PHE A 37 6.37 -12.58 -1.49
C PHE A 37 7.50 -11.81 -2.20
N GLY A 38 8.16 -10.86 -1.50
CA GLY A 38 9.45 -10.29 -1.88
C GLY A 38 9.55 -8.78 -1.99
N PRO A 39 8.61 -8.01 -2.57
CA PRO A 39 8.78 -6.57 -2.76
C PRO A 39 8.84 -5.77 -1.46
N ALA A 40 9.75 -4.78 -1.44
CA ALA A 40 9.69 -3.64 -0.52
C ALA A 40 8.82 -2.55 -1.13
N ILE A 41 8.05 -1.84 -0.31
CA ILE A 41 7.11 -0.81 -0.75
C ILE A 41 7.50 0.50 -0.08
N GLN A 42 7.66 1.54 -0.91
CA GLN A 42 7.92 2.90 -0.48
C GLN A 42 6.71 3.77 -0.80
N VAL A 43 6.21 4.51 0.18
CA VAL A 43 5.11 5.46 0.01
C VAL A 43 5.64 6.88 -0.01
N LYS A 44 5.31 7.63 -1.05
CA LYS A 44 5.66 9.05 -1.19
C LYS A 44 4.38 9.88 -1.33
N HIS A 45 4.17 10.80 -0.41
CA HIS A 45 3.02 11.73 -0.44
C HIS A 45 3.21 12.90 -1.42
N LEU A 46 4.01 12.69 -2.45
CA LEU A 46 4.35 13.67 -3.47
C LEU A 46 4.22 13.05 -4.86
N SER A 47 4.22 13.91 -5.88
CA SER A 47 4.35 13.48 -7.26
C SER A 47 5.73 12.85 -7.48
N LEU A 48 5.76 11.70 -8.12
CA LEU A 48 7.00 10.97 -8.38
C LEU A 48 7.69 11.54 -9.63
N LYS A 49 8.91 12.02 -9.45
CA LYS A 49 9.79 12.52 -10.51
C LYS A 49 11.01 11.62 -10.69
N PRO A 50 11.70 11.69 -11.85
CA PRO A 50 12.90 10.89 -12.08
C PRO A 50 13.95 10.98 -10.97
N GLU A 51 14.25 12.18 -10.47
CA GLU A 51 15.24 12.40 -9.41
C GLU A 51 14.86 11.69 -8.11
N THR A 52 13.56 11.69 -7.77
CA THR A 52 13.05 11.00 -6.59
C THR A 52 13.17 9.47 -6.73
N VAL A 53 13.03 8.94 -7.93
CA VAL A 53 13.21 7.51 -8.21
C VAL A 53 14.68 7.11 -8.01
N GLU A 54 15.62 7.94 -8.43
CA GLU A 54 17.06 7.72 -8.19
C GLU A 54 17.37 7.64 -6.70
N GLU A 55 16.90 8.62 -5.91
CA GLU A 55 17.06 8.63 -4.47
C GLU A 55 16.49 7.36 -3.81
N ILE A 56 15.27 6.96 -4.18
CA ILE A 56 14.62 5.76 -3.65
C ILE A 56 15.44 4.50 -3.97
N ALA A 57 15.92 4.38 -5.21
CA ALA A 57 16.67 3.22 -5.63
C ALA A 57 18.04 3.10 -4.95
N ASP A 58 18.66 4.23 -4.61
CA ASP A 58 19.93 4.26 -3.89
C ASP A 58 19.76 3.97 -2.39
N ASP A 59 18.69 4.50 -1.79
CA ASP A 59 18.44 4.38 -0.34
C ASP A 59 17.92 2.99 0.03
N ILE A 60 17.06 2.39 -0.78
CA ILE A 60 16.41 1.11 -0.49
C ILE A 60 17.30 -0.06 -0.95
N ARG A 61 17.78 -0.83 0.02
CA ARG A 61 18.54 -2.07 -0.24
C ARG A 61 17.61 -3.28 -0.39
N ALA A 62 16.78 -3.25 -1.44
CA ALA A 62 15.91 -4.36 -1.80
C ALA A 62 16.07 -4.69 -3.29
N ASP A 63 15.95 -5.98 -3.62
CA ASP A 63 16.01 -6.45 -5.00
C ASP A 63 14.74 -6.12 -5.79
N ARG A 64 13.64 -5.86 -5.09
CA ARG A 64 12.33 -5.58 -5.66
C ARG A 64 11.67 -4.45 -4.91
N ILE A 65 11.33 -3.38 -5.63
CA ILE A 65 10.75 -2.16 -5.06
C ILE A 65 9.44 -1.84 -5.77
N VAL A 66 8.41 -1.53 -5.01
CA VAL A 66 7.16 -0.92 -5.51
C VAL A 66 7.05 0.46 -4.88
N ILE A 67 6.81 1.47 -5.70
CA ILE A 67 6.65 2.85 -5.24
C ILE A 67 5.17 3.21 -5.30
N VAL A 68 4.64 3.71 -4.18
CA VAL A 68 3.27 4.26 -4.10
C VAL A 68 3.37 5.77 -3.98
N CYS A 69 2.65 6.51 -4.82
CA CYS A 69 2.76 7.97 -4.88
C CYS A 69 1.42 8.64 -5.26
N VAL A 70 1.35 9.97 -5.16
CA VAL A 70 0.14 10.73 -5.53
C VAL A 70 -0.09 10.62 -7.04
N ASP A 71 0.92 10.96 -7.82
CA ASP A 71 0.95 10.81 -9.27
C ASP A 71 2.37 10.53 -9.76
N ALA A 72 2.53 10.21 -11.03
CA ALA A 72 3.83 9.90 -11.60
C ALA A 72 3.87 10.29 -13.08
N ASP A 73 5.00 10.87 -13.51
CA ASP A 73 5.36 10.95 -14.91
C ASP A 73 5.90 9.59 -15.38
N LYS A 74 4.97 8.67 -15.67
CA LYS A 74 5.31 7.26 -15.97
C LYS A 74 6.25 7.15 -17.17
N GLU A 75 6.05 7.97 -18.20
CA GLU A 75 6.89 7.93 -19.42
C GLU A 75 8.34 8.36 -19.14
N ALA A 76 8.51 9.46 -18.40
CA ALA A 76 9.84 9.93 -18.01
C ALA A 76 10.56 8.94 -17.10
N ILE A 77 9.82 8.32 -16.16
CA ILE A 77 10.38 7.33 -15.24
C ILE A 77 10.75 6.04 -15.97
N GLU A 78 9.93 5.54 -16.89
CA GLU A 78 10.24 4.36 -17.69
C GLU A 78 11.49 4.59 -18.55
N ALA A 79 11.62 5.78 -19.14
CA ALA A 79 12.81 6.16 -19.88
C ALA A 79 14.08 6.14 -19.01
N LEU A 80 14.00 6.70 -17.79
CA LEU A 80 15.08 6.68 -16.80
C LEU A 80 15.46 5.26 -16.41
N LEU A 81 14.48 4.44 -16.01
CA LEU A 81 14.71 3.05 -15.57
C LEU A 81 15.41 2.23 -16.65
N SER A 82 15.06 2.49 -17.92
CA SER A 82 15.70 1.83 -19.07
C SER A 82 17.15 2.27 -19.24
N GLN A 83 17.49 3.53 -18.95
CA GLN A 83 18.84 4.07 -19.09
C GLN A 83 19.79 3.60 -17.99
N VAL A 84 19.32 3.54 -16.75
CA VAL A 84 20.16 3.22 -15.57
C VAL A 84 20.14 1.75 -15.17
N GLY A 85 19.38 0.90 -15.86
CA GLY A 85 19.33 -0.53 -15.59
C GLY A 85 18.56 -0.91 -14.30
N TRP A 86 17.78 -0.01 -13.72
CA TRP A 86 17.01 -0.24 -12.50
C TRP A 86 15.62 -0.89 -12.75
N GLY A 87 15.26 -1.13 -14.00
CA GLY A 87 13.97 -1.74 -14.35
C GLY A 87 13.73 -3.12 -13.75
N GLU A 88 14.80 -3.86 -13.38
CA GLU A 88 14.66 -5.13 -12.65
C GLU A 88 14.35 -4.94 -11.17
N ARG A 89 14.77 -3.83 -10.56
CA ARG A 89 14.54 -3.52 -9.14
C ARG A 89 13.21 -2.84 -8.90
N ILE A 90 12.86 -1.84 -9.70
CA ILE A 90 11.58 -1.12 -9.58
C ILE A 90 10.54 -1.85 -10.41
N GLN A 91 9.71 -2.63 -9.72
CA GLN A 91 8.74 -3.54 -10.34
C GLN A 91 7.38 -2.92 -10.61
N GLY A 92 7.09 -1.79 -9.99
CA GLY A 92 5.82 -1.10 -10.21
C GLY A 92 5.75 0.27 -9.56
N ILE A 93 4.95 1.12 -10.18
CA ILE A 93 4.55 2.43 -9.66
C ILE A 93 3.04 2.41 -9.54
N VAL A 94 2.55 2.62 -8.31
CA VAL A 94 1.14 2.65 -7.97
C VAL A 94 0.79 4.09 -7.60
N THR A 95 -0.12 4.67 -8.35
CA THR A 95 -0.60 6.04 -8.09
C THR A 95 -1.85 6.05 -7.21
N LEU A 96 -2.21 7.21 -6.68
CA LEU A 96 -3.46 7.40 -5.97
C LEU A 96 -4.68 7.03 -6.85
N ASN A 97 -4.61 7.30 -8.16
CA ASN A 97 -5.67 6.90 -9.08
C ASN A 97 -5.78 5.38 -9.19
N ASP A 98 -4.65 4.65 -9.31
CA ASP A 98 -4.65 3.20 -9.33
C ASP A 98 -5.29 2.63 -8.04
N LEU A 99 -4.94 3.21 -6.88
CA LEU A 99 -5.55 2.83 -5.59
C LEU A 99 -7.06 3.09 -5.56
N ASN A 100 -7.51 4.25 -6.04
CA ASN A 100 -8.93 4.59 -6.10
C ASN A 100 -9.70 3.62 -7.02
N GLU A 101 -9.13 3.25 -8.15
CA GLU A 101 -9.72 2.24 -9.03
C GLU A 101 -9.82 0.88 -8.34
N TRP A 102 -8.78 0.44 -7.62
CA TRP A 102 -8.81 -0.81 -6.86
C TRP A 102 -9.85 -0.79 -5.74
N TYR A 103 -10.02 0.34 -5.05
CA TYR A 103 -11.09 0.52 -4.08
C TYR A 103 -12.47 0.39 -4.73
N GLN A 104 -12.70 1.08 -5.83
CA GLN A 104 -13.97 1.01 -6.56
C GLN A 104 -14.26 -0.41 -7.04
N LEU A 105 -13.27 -1.12 -7.56
CA LEU A 105 -13.41 -2.51 -7.97
C LEU A 105 -13.73 -3.43 -6.78
N SER A 106 -13.03 -3.25 -5.67
CA SER A 106 -13.21 -4.09 -4.47
C SER A 106 -14.57 -3.88 -3.79
N LEU A 107 -15.09 -2.64 -3.81
CA LEU A 107 -16.38 -2.27 -3.25
C LEU A 107 -17.53 -2.41 -4.24
N GLY A 108 -17.24 -2.60 -5.54
CA GLY A 108 -18.22 -2.78 -6.60
C GLY A 108 -18.96 -4.12 -6.51
N GLU A 109 -20.13 -4.21 -7.14
CA GLU A 109 -21.06 -5.36 -7.06
C GLU A 109 -20.37 -6.73 -7.27
N LYS A 110 -19.42 -6.79 -8.19
CA LYS A 110 -18.73 -8.04 -8.55
C LYS A 110 -17.85 -8.61 -7.42
N HIS A 111 -17.26 -7.75 -6.59
CA HIS A 111 -16.25 -8.14 -5.60
C HIS A 111 -16.63 -7.80 -4.17
N ARG A 112 -17.70 -7.00 -3.97
CA ARG A 112 -18.13 -6.52 -2.66
C ARG A 112 -18.29 -7.63 -1.63
N ASP A 113 -18.94 -8.71 -1.98
CA ASP A 113 -19.23 -9.81 -1.05
C ASP A 113 -17.96 -10.57 -0.60
N LYS A 114 -16.91 -10.55 -1.43
CA LYS A 114 -15.65 -11.25 -1.14
C LYS A 114 -14.58 -10.36 -0.54
N LEU A 115 -14.49 -9.11 -1.00
CA LEU A 115 -13.41 -8.20 -0.65
C LEU A 115 -13.90 -7.00 0.14
N GLY A 116 -15.09 -6.46 -0.16
CA GLY A 116 -15.54 -5.18 0.34
C GLY A 116 -15.63 -5.12 1.87
N LEU A 117 -16.28 -6.11 2.50
CA LEU A 117 -16.40 -6.13 3.97
C LEU A 117 -15.04 -6.33 4.67
N ALA A 118 -14.19 -7.18 4.12
CA ALA A 118 -12.84 -7.38 4.65
C ALA A 118 -12.01 -6.09 4.53
N LEU A 119 -12.04 -5.43 3.38
CA LEU A 119 -11.35 -4.16 3.13
C LEU A 119 -11.82 -3.07 4.09
N LEU A 120 -13.14 -2.90 4.28
CA LEU A 120 -13.68 -1.90 5.21
C LEU A 120 -13.30 -2.21 6.65
N GLY A 121 -13.33 -3.47 7.06
CA GLY A 121 -12.91 -3.89 8.40
C GLY A 121 -11.41 -3.69 8.63
N ASP A 122 -10.59 -3.90 7.63
CA ASP A 122 -9.15 -3.63 7.69
C ASP A 122 -8.87 -2.12 7.76
N LEU A 123 -9.56 -1.31 6.97
CA LEU A 123 -9.47 0.15 7.03
C LEU A 123 -9.87 0.72 8.40
N ASP A 124 -10.98 0.25 8.95
CA ASP A 124 -11.43 0.68 10.28
C ASP A 124 -10.40 0.33 11.35
N ARG A 125 -9.86 -0.88 11.30
CA ARG A 125 -8.82 -1.33 12.24
C ARG A 125 -7.54 -0.49 12.12
N GLU A 126 -7.03 -0.27 10.90
CA GLU A 126 -5.83 0.53 10.66
C GLU A 126 -6.04 1.99 11.04
N PHE A 127 -7.21 2.56 10.70
CA PHE A 127 -7.56 3.92 11.09
C PHE A 127 -7.57 4.09 12.61
N ASN A 128 -8.20 3.18 13.34
CA ASN A 128 -8.24 3.23 14.80
C ASN A 128 -6.86 2.98 15.44
N ALA A 129 -5.98 2.23 14.79
CA ALA A 129 -4.61 2.02 15.26
C ALA A 129 -3.74 3.28 15.05
N GLU A 130 -3.91 3.97 13.93
CA GLU A 130 -3.17 5.22 13.62
C GLU A 130 -3.70 6.41 14.41
N PHE A 131 -5.02 6.48 14.59
CA PHE A 131 -5.72 7.57 15.28
C PHE A 131 -6.54 7.00 16.45
N PRO A 132 -5.89 6.56 17.53
CA PRO A 132 -6.61 6.04 18.69
C PRO A 132 -7.51 7.11 19.27
N SER A 133 -8.73 6.75 19.60
CA SER A 133 -9.72 7.66 20.21
C SER A 133 -9.12 8.39 21.41
N SER A 134 -9.14 9.70 21.37
CA SER A 134 -8.67 10.56 22.44
C SER A 134 -9.59 11.75 22.61
N GLU A 135 -9.56 12.40 23.79
CA GLU A 135 -10.31 13.63 24.04
C GLU A 135 -9.99 14.75 23.04
N GLN A 136 -8.86 14.65 22.34
CA GLN A 136 -8.41 15.63 21.33
C GLN A 136 -8.92 15.27 19.92
N ILE A 137 -9.01 14.01 19.58
CA ILE A 137 -9.42 13.54 18.25
C ILE A 137 -10.94 13.60 18.07
N ASP A 138 -11.73 13.26 19.08
CA ASP A 138 -13.18 13.28 19.02
C ASP A 138 -13.76 14.67 18.63
N PRO A 139 -13.30 15.80 19.18
CA PRO A 139 -13.75 17.12 18.73
C PRO A 139 -13.39 17.39 17.28
N PHE A 140 -12.19 17.01 16.83
CA PHE A 140 -11.73 17.16 15.44
C PHE A 140 -12.56 16.36 14.46
N MET A 141 -12.90 15.11 14.79
CA MET A 141 -13.76 14.25 13.98
C MET A 141 -15.17 14.84 13.82
N ARG A 142 -15.72 15.40 14.91
CA ARG A 142 -17.04 16.08 14.90
C ARG A 142 -17.00 17.38 14.11
N GLU A 143 -15.97 18.22 14.28
CA GLU A 143 -15.80 19.46 13.55
C GLU A 143 -15.78 19.23 12.04
N ARG A 144 -15.12 18.16 11.60
CA ARG A 144 -15.03 17.77 10.19
C ARG A 144 -16.23 16.94 9.70
N GLY A 145 -17.15 16.59 10.58
CA GLY A 145 -18.35 15.84 10.23
C GLY A 145 -18.10 14.37 9.89
N TYR A 146 -16.96 13.81 10.29
CA TYR A 146 -16.66 12.38 10.06
C TYR A 146 -17.55 11.44 10.87
N ASP A 147 -18.16 11.95 11.95
CA ASP A 147 -19.20 11.27 12.75
C ASP A 147 -20.58 11.23 12.05
N ARG A 148 -20.75 11.98 10.94
CA ARG A 148 -22.03 12.14 10.23
C ARG A 148 -22.03 11.52 8.84
N VAL A 149 -21.13 10.60 8.57
CA VAL A 149 -21.09 9.92 7.27
C VAL A 149 -22.39 9.15 7.09
N GLN A 150 -23.23 9.63 6.16
CA GLN A 150 -24.42 8.91 5.74
C GLN A 150 -24.01 7.91 4.67
N PHE A 151 -24.19 6.64 4.95
CA PHE A 151 -24.00 5.61 3.93
C PHE A 151 -25.15 5.67 2.94
N PRO A 152 -24.91 5.66 1.62
CA PRO A 152 -25.97 5.52 0.63
C PRO A 152 -26.79 4.26 0.90
N GLU A 153 -28.10 4.31 0.63
CA GLU A 153 -28.95 3.12 0.71
C GLU A 153 -28.34 1.98 -0.11
N GLY A 154 -28.15 0.83 0.51
CA GLY A 154 -27.52 -0.35 -0.10
C GLY A 154 -26.10 -0.66 0.38
N TRP A 155 -25.46 0.21 1.16
CA TRP A 155 -24.18 -0.05 1.79
C TRP A 155 -24.27 -0.68 3.17
N ILE A 156 -25.47 -0.71 3.77
CA ILE A 156 -25.71 -1.37 5.07
C ILE A 156 -25.92 -2.86 4.79
N PRO A 157 -25.08 -3.77 5.32
CA PRO A 157 -25.33 -5.20 5.25
C PRO A 157 -26.70 -5.51 5.89
N LYS A 158 -27.55 -6.25 5.21
CA LYS A 158 -28.78 -6.78 5.77
C LYS A 158 -28.48 -7.91 6.74
#